data_d939aad18fb0d12dfd090c2f2a0eb318
#
_entry.id   d939aad18fb0d12dfd090c2f2a0eb318
#
_cell.length_a   1.000
_cell.length_b   1.000
_cell.length_c   1.000
_cell.angle_alpha   90.00
_cell.angle_beta   90.00
_cell.angle_gamma   90.00
#
_symmetry.space_group_name_H-M   'P 1'
#
loop_
_entity.id
_entity.type
_entity.pdbx_description
1 polymer ?
#
loop_
_entity_poly.entity_id
_entity_poly.type
_entity_poly.pdbx_seq_one_letter_code
_entity_poly.pdbx_strand_id
1 'polypeptide(L)'
;FIKYPLLMKCNYENIKQKTIISNGKTVAIIKKKYKKIYYYPIKTTPFFLILNKEKVINLIRQNKPTEVNSNLIGFEFIDQKKNKVKIFFDRNSLEFKGWKTKDSYSNDVSFTINNLKINTQIVDSFFKIPNEEDL
;
A
#
# COMPACT_ATOMS: atom_id res chain seq x y z
N PHE A 1 9.36 -2.85 3.10
CA PHE A 1 10.10 -1.63 3.42
C PHE A 1 9.32 -0.40 3.01
N ILE A 2 9.17 0.53 3.92
CA ILE A 2 8.57 1.84 3.65
C ILE A 2 9.57 2.92 4.03
N LYS A 3 9.72 3.90 3.14
CA LYS A 3 10.44 5.14 3.43
C LYS A 3 9.51 6.32 3.10
N TYR A 4 9.11 7.05 4.11
CA TYR A 4 8.24 8.20 3.93
C TYR A 4 8.98 9.40 3.31
N PRO A 5 8.32 10.18 2.47
CA PRO A 5 7.00 9.91 1.90
C PRO A 5 7.08 9.05 0.63
N LEU A 6 6.03 8.31 0.37
CA LEU A 6 5.68 7.73 -0.94
C LEU A 6 6.58 6.60 -1.47
N LEU A 7 7.58 6.14 -0.71
CA LEU A 7 8.47 5.07 -1.16
C LEU A 7 8.13 3.75 -0.45
N MET A 8 7.96 2.69 -1.21
CA MET A 8 7.65 1.38 -0.68
C MET A 8 8.20 0.27 -1.57
N LYS A 9 8.64 -0.81 -0.95
CA LYS A 9 8.90 -2.07 -1.63
C LYS A 9 8.35 -3.21 -0.80
N CYS A 10 7.43 -3.96 -1.37
CA CYS A 10 6.76 -5.07 -0.71
C CYS A 10 6.85 -6.32 -1.57
N ASN A 11 7.41 -7.39 -1.01
CA ASN A 11 7.47 -8.69 -1.66
C ASN A 11 6.39 -9.60 -1.09
N TYR A 12 5.62 -10.24 -1.97
CA TYR A 12 4.69 -11.28 -1.55
C TYR A 12 5.43 -12.61 -1.42
N GLU A 13 5.33 -13.20 -0.25
CA GLU A 13 5.92 -14.51 0.05
C GLU A 13 4.98 -15.64 -0.39
N ASN A 14 4.56 -15.64 -1.64
CA ASN A 14 3.74 -16.70 -2.17
C ASN A 14 4.29 -17.24 -3.49
N ILE A 15 3.65 -18.29 -4.00
CA ILE A 15 4.05 -18.98 -5.24
C ILE A 15 4.07 -18.06 -6.47
N LYS A 16 3.36 -16.94 -6.41
CA LYS A 16 3.22 -16.03 -7.56
C LYS A 16 4.35 -15.00 -7.71
N GLN A 17 5.29 -14.95 -6.78
CA GLN A 17 6.47 -14.06 -6.83
C GLN A 17 6.14 -12.63 -7.26
N LYS A 18 5.22 -12.02 -6.55
CA LYS A 18 4.74 -10.66 -6.82
C LYS A 18 5.50 -9.65 -5.97
N THR A 19 5.91 -8.55 -6.57
CA THR A 19 6.53 -7.42 -5.86
C THR A 19 5.77 -6.13 -6.19
N ILE A 20 5.51 -5.31 -5.20
CA ILE A 20 4.93 -3.98 -5.39
C ILE A 20 5.99 -2.96 -5.00
N ILE A 21 6.27 -2.01 -5.91
CA ILE A 21 7.22 -0.93 -5.67
C ILE A 21 6.53 0.41 -5.92
N SER A 22 6.70 1.35 -4.99
CA SER A 22 6.39 2.76 -5.21
C SER A 22 7.68 3.56 -5.24
N ASN A 23 7.90 4.31 -6.31
CA ASN A 23 9.05 5.19 -6.46
C ASN A 23 8.75 6.66 -6.14
N GLY A 24 7.56 6.93 -5.59
CA GLY A 24 7.11 8.28 -5.27
C GLY A 24 6.20 8.91 -6.33
N LYS A 25 6.18 8.39 -7.54
CA LYS A 25 5.33 8.87 -8.65
C LYS A 25 4.46 7.77 -9.22
N THR A 26 5.00 6.58 -9.32
CA THR A 26 4.37 5.42 -9.95
C THR A 26 4.40 4.23 -8.97
N VAL A 27 3.30 3.50 -8.94
CA VAL A 27 3.23 2.19 -8.28
C VAL A 27 3.34 1.12 -9.35
N ALA A 28 4.31 0.24 -9.21
CA ALA A 28 4.52 -0.88 -10.13
C ALA A 28 4.18 -2.19 -9.44
N ILE A 29 3.38 -3.01 -10.12
CA ILE A 29 3.11 -4.38 -9.71
C ILE A 29 3.91 -5.31 -10.63
N ILE A 30 4.91 -5.96 -10.07
CA ILE A 30 5.84 -6.81 -10.80
C ILE A 30 5.44 -8.26 -10.60
N LYS A 31 5.13 -8.93 -11.70
CA LYS A 31 4.84 -10.36 -11.74
C LYS A 31 5.99 -11.08 -12.42
N LYS A 32 6.97 -11.51 -11.65
CA LYS A 32 8.22 -12.10 -12.15
C LYS A 32 7.98 -13.35 -12.97
N LYS A 33 7.01 -14.19 -12.58
CA LYS A 33 6.67 -15.43 -13.30
C LYS A 33 6.29 -15.16 -14.76
N TYR A 34 5.64 -14.03 -15.03
CA TYR A 34 5.18 -13.67 -16.37
C TYR A 34 6.07 -12.63 -17.03
N LYS A 35 7.11 -12.17 -16.36
CA LYS A 35 8.00 -11.08 -16.82
C LYS A 35 7.21 -9.85 -17.23
N LYS A 36 6.22 -9.46 -16.39
CA LYS A 36 5.32 -8.33 -16.63
C LYS A 36 5.36 -7.34 -15.49
N ILE A 37 5.27 -6.05 -15.85
CA ILE A 37 5.15 -4.95 -14.91
C ILE A 37 3.89 -4.15 -15.27
N TYR A 38 3.03 -3.93 -14.28
CA TYR A 38 1.85 -3.07 -14.41
C TYR A 38 2.13 -1.77 -13.69
N TYR A 39 1.93 -0.65 -14.38
CA TYR A 39 2.23 0.69 -13.88
C TYR A 39 0.94 1.45 -13.57
N TYR A 40 0.89 2.09 -12.41
CA TYR A 40 -0.22 2.93 -11.99
C TYR A 40 0.31 4.25 -11.46
N PRO A 41 -0.23 5.41 -11.87
CA PRO A 41 0.10 6.68 -11.21
C PRO A 41 -0.26 6.58 -9.72
N ILE A 42 0.67 6.94 -8.83
CA ILE A 42 0.46 6.78 -7.39
C ILE A 42 -0.81 7.50 -6.91
N LYS A 43 -1.13 8.66 -7.50
CA LYS A 43 -2.30 9.46 -7.15
C LYS A 43 -3.63 8.73 -7.38
N THR A 44 -3.66 7.72 -8.23
CA THR A 44 -4.86 6.90 -8.50
C THR A 44 -4.97 5.68 -7.60
N THR A 45 -4.04 5.52 -6.67
CA THR A 45 -3.97 4.35 -5.78
C THR A 45 -4.12 4.78 -4.32
N PRO A 46 -4.54 3.87 -3.42
CA PRO A 46 -4.55 4.15 -1.98
C PRO A 46 -3.18 4.49 -1.40
N PHE A 47 -2.11 4.11 -2.06
CA PHE A 47 -0.75 4.37 -1.60
C PHE A 47 -0.41 5.85 -1.49
N PHE A 48 -1.06 6.70 -2.29
CA PHE A 48 -0.85 8.14 -2.21
C PHE A 48 -1.23 8.71 -0.83
N LEU A 49 -2.27 8.17 -0.24
CA LEU A 49 -2.67 8.51 1.12
C LEU A 49 -1.82 7.77 2.16
N ILE A 50 -1.70 6.46 2.01
CA ILE A 50 -1.10 5.56 3.01
C ILE A 50 0.38 5.85 3.22
N LEU A 51 1.11 6.17 2.14
CA LEU A 51 2.54 6.45 2.19
C LEU A 51 2.86 7.93 2.48
N ASN A 52 1.89 8.68 2.94
CA ASN A 52 2.06 10.06 3.41
C ASN A 52 1.63 10.15 4.87
N LYS A 53 2.59 10.26 5.77
CA LYS A 53 2.35 10.23 7.21
C LYS A 53 1.40 11.33 7.67
N GLU A 54 1.53 12.55 7.12
CA GLU A 54 0.64 13.67 7.49
C GLU A 54 -0.80 13.41 7.06
N LYS A 55 -1.01 12.86 5.87
CA LYS A 55 -2.35 12.52 5.37
C LYS A 55 -3.00 11.42 6.22
N VAL A 56 -2.22 10.44 6.66
CA VAL A 56 -2.71 9.39 7.56
C VAL A 56 -3.14 9.98 8.90
N ILE A 57 -2.31 10.84 9.48
CA ILE A 57 -2.63 11.50 10.76
C ILE A 57 -3.90 12.35 10.63
N ASN A 58 -4.03 13.10 9.54
CA ASN A 58 -5.24 13.90 9.29
C ASN A 58 -6.48 13.03 9.13
N LEU A 59 -6.37 11.91 8.42
CA LEU A 59 -7.46 10.94 8.26
C LEU A 59 -7.94 10.44 9.63
N ILE A 60 -7.00 10.05 10.48
CA ILE A 60 -7.30 9.53 11.83
C ILE A 60 -7.94 10.60 12.70
N ARG A 61 -7.49 11.85 12.63
CA ARG A 61 -8.01 12.95 13.44
C ARG A 61 -9.39 13.44 13.00
N GLN A 62 -9.67 13.41 11.70
CA GLN A 62 -10.88 14.00 11.12
C GLN A 62 -12.02 13.00 10.97
N ASN A 63 -11.75 11.70 11.09
CA ASN A 63 -12.73 10.66 10.85
C ASN A 63 -12.83 9.73 12.05
N LYS A 64 -14.06 9.24 12.30
CA LYS A 64 -14.25 8.16 13.25
C LYS A 64 -13.87 6.85 12.62
N PRO A 65 -13.21 5.95 13.35
CA PRO A 65 -12.93 4.61 12.82
C PRO A 65 -14.24 3.86 12.55
N THR A 66 -14.28 3.15 11.42
CA THR A 66 -15.42 2.29 11.07
C THR A 66 -15.33 0.93 11.72
N GLU A 67 -14.14 0.53 12.14
CA GLU A 67 -13.90 -0.74 12.78
C GLU A 67 -12.78 -0.60 13.82
N VAL A 68 -13.03 -1.07 15.04
CA VAL A 68 -12.05 -1.05 16.13
C VAL A 68 -12.11 -2.40 16.83
N ASN A 69 -10.96 -3.06 16.95
CA ASN A 69 -10.83 -4.26 17.79
C ASN A 69 -9.59 -4.13 18.69
N SER A 70 -9.20 -5.20 19.37
CA SER A 70 -8.07 -5.16 20.30
C SER A 70 -6.73 -4.82 19.63
N ASN A 71 -6.58 -5.13 18.34
CA ASN A 71 -5.31 -5.02 17.62
C ASN A 71 -5.34 -4.00 16.47
N LEU A 72 -6.51 -3.76 15.87
CA LEU A 72 -6.63 -2.98 14.64
C LEU A 72 -7.62 -1.83 14.79
N ILE A 73 -7.34 -0.76 14.06
CA ILE A 73 -8.25 0.34 13.85
C ILE A 73 -8.42 0.53 12.34
N GLY A 74 -9.65 0.59 11.88
CA GLY A 74 -9.98 0.69 10.46
C GLY A 74 -10.73 1.94 10.11
N PHE A 75 -10.44 2.50 8.94
CA PHE A 75 -11.11 3.66 8.37
C PHE A 75 -11.61 3.31 6.97
N GLU A 76 -12.80 3.80 6.63
CA GLU A 76 -13.38 3.61 5.31
C GLU A 76 -13.42 4.94 4.56
N PHE A 77 -13.06 4.91 3.29
CA PHE A 77 -13.22 6.06 2.41
C PHE A 77 -13.58 5.59 0.99
N ILE A 78 -14.00 6.54 0.16
CA ILE A 78 -14.34 6.28 -1.24
C ILE A 78 -13.21 6.85 -2.11
N ASP A 79 -12.64 6.01 -2.97
CA ASP A 79 -11.58 6.44 -3.88
C ASP A 79 -12.12 7.23 -5.09
N GLN A 80 -11.22 7.67 -5.97
CA GLN A 80 -11.61 8.44 -7.16
C GLN A 80 -12.48 7.64 -8.13
N LYS A 81 -12.41 6.31 -8.09
CA LYS A 81 -13.25 5.42 -8.91
C LYS A 81 -14.55 5.03 -8.21
N LYS A 82 -14.89 5.69 -7.11
CA LYS A 82 -16.07 5.43 -6.27
C LYS A 82 -16.09 4.04 -5.63
N ASN A 83 -14.94 3.41 -5.46
CA ASN A 83 -14.82 2.16 -4.73
C ASN A 83 -14.63 2.43 -3.24
N LYS A 84 -15.25 1.61 -2.42
CA LYS A 84 -15.01 1.65 -0.97
C LYS A 84 -13.69 1.00 -0.64
N VAL A 85 -12.85 1.72 0.09
CA VAL A 85 -11.55 1.24 0.55
C VAL A 85 -11.51 1.31 2.06
N LYS A 86 -11.20 0.20 2.72
CA LYS A 86 -10.91 0.16 4.15
C LYS A 86 -9.42 0.09 4.35
N ILE A 87 -8.88 0.97 5.19
CA ILE A 87 -7.47 1.00 5.57
C ILE A 87 -7.36 0.62 7.03
N PHE A 88 -6.43 -0.28 7.35
CA PHE A 88 -6.20 -0.77 8.70
C PHE A 88 -4.84 -0.37 9.23
N PHE A 89 -4.83 0.05 10.48
CA PHE A 89 -3.62 0.40 11.23
C PHE A 89 -3.57 -0.43 12.51
N ASP A 90 -2.36 -0.64 13.03
CA ASP A 90 -2.18 -1.15 14.37
C ASP A 90 -2.76 -0.14 15.36
N ARG A 91 -3.58 -0.61 16.30
CA ARG A 91 -4.28 0.25 17.24
C ARG A 91 -3.33 1.01 18.17
N ASN A 92 -2.21 0.41 18.53
CA ASN A 92 -1.26 0.98 19.47
C ASN A 92 -0.18 1.82 18.79
N SER A 93 0.46 1.28 17.76
CA SER A 93 1.55 1.94 17.05
C SER A 93 1.11 2.86 15.92
N LEU A 94 -0.12 2.68 15.41
CA LEU A 94 -0.67 3.34 14.22
C LEU A 94 0.12 3.02 12.94
N GLU A 95 0.89 1.93 12.94
CA GLU A 95 1.52 1.44 11.72
C GLU A 95 0.49 0.88 10.76
N PHE A 96 0.71 1.13 9.48
CA PHE A 96 -0.15 0.61 8.42
C PHE A 96 -0.07 -0.91 8.38
N LYS A 97 -1.24 -1.58 8.38
CA LYS A 97 -1.35 -3.05 8.36
C LYS A 97 -1.95 -3.61 7.08
N GLY A 98 -2.69 -2.83 6.34
CA GLY A 98 -3.28 -3.30 5.11
C GLY A 98 -4.53 -2.56 4.70
N TRP A 99 -5.13 -3.01 3.61
CA TRP A 99 -6.42 -2.49 3.16
C TRP A 99 -7.30 -3.60 2.59
N LYS A 100 -8.59 -3.29 2.48
CA LYS A 100 -9.57 -4.11 1.78
C LYS A 100 -10.34 -3.23 0.80
N THR A 101 -10.57 -3.76 -0.38
CA THR A 101 -11.39 -3.11 -1.40
C THR A 101 -12.15 -4.16 -2.19
N LYS A 102 -13.02 -3.74 -3.09
CA LYS A 102 -13.68 -4.64 -4.04
C LYS A 102 -13.19 -4.34 -5.45
N ASP A 103 -12.99 -5.39 -6.23
CA ASP A 103 -12.67 -5.24 -7.65
C ASP A 103 -13.94 -4.94 -8.47
N SER A 104 -13.78 -4.79 -9.79
CA SER A 104 -14.89 -4.49 -10.70
C SER A 104 -15.97 -5.59 -10.76
N TYR A 105 -15.67 -6.79 -10.28
CA TYR A 105 -16.59 -7.93 -10.20
C TYR A 105 -17.19 -8.12 -8.80
N SER A 106 -17.03 -7.15 -7.91
CA SER A 106 -17.45 -7.20 -6.50
C SER A 106 -16.77 -8.28 -5.66
N ASN A 107 -15.64 -8.80 -6.11
CA ASN A 107 -14.80 -9.69 -5.32
C ASN A 107 -13.98 -8.89 -4.30
N ASP A 108 -13.88 -9.42 -3.08
CA ASP A 108 -13.07 -8.79 -2.05
C ASP A 108 -11.58 -8.95 -2.39
N VAL A 109 -10.86 -7.83 -2.40
CA VAL A 109 -9.41 -7.80 -2.55
C VAL A 109 -8.81 -7.28 -1.27
N SER A 110 -7.90 -8.03 -0.66
CA SER A 110 -7.25 -7.63 0.57
C SER A 110 -5.73 -7.63 0.42
N PHE A 111 -5.10 -6.72 1.13
CA PHE A 111 -3.65 -6.61 1.22
C PHE A 111 -3.30 -6.50 2.69
N THR A 112 -2.42 -7.38 3.16
CA THR A 112 -1.97 -7.37 4.56
C THR A 112 -0.45 -7.31 4.58
N ILE A 113 0.09 -6.42 5.40
CA ILE A 113 1.53 -6.28 5.59
C ILE A 113 1.94 -7.04 6.84
N ASN A 114 2.89 -7.97 6.65
CA ASN A 114 3.58 -8.64 7.74
C ASN A 114 5.04 -8.17 7.74
N ASN A 115 5.64 -8.08 8.92
CA ASN A 115 7.05 -7.72 9.08
C ASN A 115 7.41 -6.38 8.43
N LEU A 116 6.59 -5.36 8.68
CA LEU A 116 6.85 -4.01 8.19
C LEU A 116 8.18 -3.48 8.76
N LYS A 117 9.05 -3.00 7.88
CA LYS A 117 10.27 -2.30 8.25
C LYS A 117 10.22 -0.88 7.71
N ILE A 118 10.34 0.08 8.60
CA ILE A 118 10.44 1.49 8.27
C ILE A 118 11.88 1.90 8.56
N ASN A 119 12.61 2.29 7.52
CA ASN A 119 14.01 2.66 7.66
C ASN A 119 14.33 3.90 6.84
N THR A 120 14.58 5.00 7.52
CA THR A 120 14.92 6.28 6.89
C THR A 120 16.32 6.30 6.28
N GLN A 121 17.16 5.34 6.61
CA GLN A 121 18.53 5.23 6.08
C GLN A 121 18.60 4.47 4.75
N ILE A 122 17.50 3.85 4.31
CA ILE A 122 17.45 3.18 3.02
C ILE A 122 17.57 4.23 1.91
N VAL A 123 18.50 4.03 0.97
CA VAL A 123 18.69 4.95 -0.15
C VAL A 123 17.51 4.85 -1.13
N ASP A 124 17.16 5.96 -1.78
CA ASP A 124 16.00 6.03 -2.66
C ASP A 124 16.11 5.08 -3.87
N SER A 125 17.32 4.80 -4.33
CA SER A 125 17.56 3.84 -5.43
C SER A 125 17.07 2.42 -5.13
N PHE A 126 16.90 2.06 -3.86
CA PHE A 126 16.31 0.78 -3.45
C PHE A 126 14.87 0.62 -3.97
N PHE A 127 14.18 1.73 -4.17
CA PHE A 127 12.77 1.75 -4.61
C PHE A 127 12.64 1.97 -6.13
N LYS A 128 13.71 1.78 -6.88
CA LYS A 128 13.70 1.89 -8.33
C LYS A 128 12.89 0.74 -8.95
N ILE A 129 12.02 1.10 -9.89
CA ILE A 129 11.26 0.12 -10.65
C ILE A 129 12.17 -0.43 -11.76
N PRO A 130 12.38 -1.76 -11.86
CA PRO A 130 13.21 -2.34 -12.91
C PRO A 130 12.50 -2.27 -14.27
N ASN A 131 13.26 -2.51 -15.34
CA ASN A 131 12.69 -2.69 -16.66
C ASN A 131 12.20 -4.14 -16.82
N GLU A 132 11.14 -4.35 -17.63
CA GLU A 132 10.63 -5.69 -17.89
C GLU A 132 11.71 -6.62 -18.48
N GLU A 133 12.61 -6.06 -19.29
CA GLU A 133 13.71 -6.80 -19.91
C GLU A 133 14.66 -7.43 -18.89
N ASP A 134 14.74 -6.86 -17.69
CA ASP A 134 15.65 -7.28 -16.63
C ASP A 134 15.00 -8.30 -15.67
N LEU A 135 13.77 -8.71 -15.93
CA LEU A 135 13.06 -9.66 -15.07
C LEU A 135 13.42 -11.12 -15.33
#